data_241fb5c7449eaba0af825717037e1190
#
_entry.id   241fb5c7449eaba0af825717037e1190
#
_cell.length_a   1.000
_cell.length_b   1.000
_cell.length_c   1.000
_cell.angle_alpha   90.00
_cell.angle_beta   90.00
_cell.angle_gamma   90.00
#
_symmetry.space_group_name_H-M   'P 1'
#
loop_
_entity.id
_entity.type
_entity.pdbx_description
1 polymer ?
#
loop_
_entity_poly.entity_id
_entity_poly.type
_entity_poly.pdbx_seq_one_letter_code
_entity_poly.pdbx_strand_id
1 'polypeptide(L)'
;MGKTNYSVARVVTHTSQSIGMLEKHNERKNKIYSNMNVDLEQTKNNVHYKTCDKSYNERLKELVNEGKVSLRGLKKDAKLFDELVLDINSDYFEKHGGYNFAKKFYGEAYHFAEKEYGKDYIISAVMHADEQNVALTEEYGKPIYHYHLHVIAIPVVKKEIKYSRRTKDKSLVGKVKETIMQVSHSKKWKSQKALDMKGNEILNDKGKPVLIKSYSLLQDRFYKYMSDNGFRDFIRGEKGSTAEHLSD
;
A
#
# COMPACT_ATOMS: atom_id res chain seq x y z
N MET A 1 -3.59 -27.97 15.01
CA MET A 1 -4.41 -26.74 14.87
C MET A 1 -3.94 -26.03 13.63
N GLY A 2 -4.83 -25.72 12.67
CA GLY A 2 -4.42 -25.00 11.45
C GLY A 2 -3.88 -23.60 11.80
N LYS A 3 -2.88 -23.13 11.06
CA LYS A 3 -2.35 -21.75 11.18
C LYS A 3 -3.49 -20.75 10.91
N THR A 4 -3.57 -19.71 11.70
CA THR A 4 -4.58 -18.65 11.51
C THR A 4 -4.20 -17.78 10.30
N ASN A 5 -5.15 -17.57 9.39
CA ASN A 5 -4.94 -16.77 8.19
C ASN A 5 -5.13 -15.28 8.50
N TYR A 6 -4.06 -14.57 8.79
CA TYR A 6 -4.09 -13.12 9.01
C TYR A 6 -3.96 -12.34 7.70
N SER A 7 -4.84 -11.37 7.49
CA SER A 7 -4.66 -10.40 6.41
C SER A 7 -3.70 -9.29 6.83
N VAL A 8 -2.85 -8.89 5.91
CA VAL A 8 -1.86 -7.82 6.09
C VAL A 8 -2.08 -6.71 5.06
N ALA A 9 -2.08 -5.49 5.52
CA ALA A 9 -2.00 -4.30 4.69
C ALA A 9 -0.97 -3.36 5.31
N ARG A 10 0.15 -3.14 4.63
CA ARG A 10 1.23 -2.27 5.12
C ARG A 10 1.67 -1.30 4.04
N VAL A 11 2.15 -0.13 4.46
CA VAL A 11 2.70 0.87 3.55
C VAL A 11 4.16 1.13 3.90
N VAL A 12 5.03 0.99 2.91
CA VAL A 12 6.45 1.35 2.96
C VAL A 12 6.67 2.59 2.09
N THR A 13 7.50 3.53 2.55
CA THR A 13 7.71 4.79 1.83
C THR A 13 9.03 4.83 1.10
N HIS A 14 9.03 5.36 -0.13
CA HIS A 14 10.22 5.44 -0.96
C HIS A 14 10.49 6.87 -1.46
N THR A 15 11.79 7.20 -1.57
CA THR A 15 12.28 8.41 -2.26
C THR A 15 12.46 8.10 -3.75
N SER A 16 12.70 9.13 -4.57
CA SER A 16 13.13 8.94 -5.97
C SER A 16 14.39 8.09 -6.13
N GLN A 17 15.24 8.05 -5.12
CA GLN A 17 16.48 7.26 -5.16
C GLN A 17 16.22 5.78 -4.86
N SER A 18 15.41 5.48 -3.85
CA SER A 18 15.15 4.10 -3.43
C SER A 18 14.15 3.36 -4.30
N ILE A 19 13.24 4.07 -4.98
CA ILE A 19 12.17 3.46 -5.77
C ILE A 19 12.68 2.61 -6.95
N GLY A 20 13.83 2.94 -7.51
CA GLY A 20 14.40 2.19 -8.64
C GLY A 20 14.87 0.77 -8.27
N MET A 21 15.26 0.53 -7.02
CA MET A 21 15.55 -0.85 -6.56
C MET A 21 14.27 -1.66 -6.41
N LEU A 22 13.23 -1.03 -5.87
CA LEU A 22 11.92 -1.66 -5.74
C LEU A 22 11.29 -1.96 -7.11
N GLU A 23 11.41 -1.03 -8.08
CA GLU A 23 10.98 -1.27 -9.45
C GLU A 23 11.65 -2.52 -10.04
N LYS A 24 12.97 -2.66 -9.87
CA LYS A 24 13.69 -3.85 -10.34
C LYS A 24 13.21 -5.14 -9.66
N HIS A 25 12.85 -5.07 -8.39
CA HIS A 25 12.28 -6.20 -7.66
C HIS A 25 10.89 -6.56 -8.20
N ASN A 26 9.99 -5.60 -8.25
CA ASN A 26 8.59 -5.81 -8.65
C ASN A 26 8.46 -6.28 -10.11
N GLU A 27 9.29 -5.73 -10.99
CA GLU A 27 9.28 -6.03 -12.43
C GLU A 27 10.26 -7.17 -12.78
N ARG A 28 10.79 -7.87 -11.76
CA ARG A 28 11.75 -9.00 -11.92
C ARG A 28 12.93 -8.69 -12.85
N LYS A 29 13.46 -7.46 -12.76
CA LYS A 29 14.62 -6.99 -13.56
C LYS A 29 15.98 -7.32 -12.93
N ASN A 30 16.01 -7.89 -11.72
CA ASN A 30 17.24 -8.34 -11.07
C ASN A 30 17.69 -9.69 -11.63
N LYS A 31 19.00 -9.87 -11.77
CA LYS A 31 19.58 -11.17 -12.20
C LYS A 31 19.66 -12.20 -11.07
N ILE A 32 19.73 -11.74 -9.83
CA ILE A 32 19.89 -12.58 -8.62
C ILE A 32 19.03 -12.01 -7.51
N TYR A 33 18.35 -12.90 -6.80
CA TYR A 33 17.54 -12.62 -5.62
C TYR A 33 18.11 -13.43 -4.45
N SER A 34 19.04 -12.83 -3.68
CA SER A 34 19.81 -13.54 -2.64
C SER A 34 19.02 -13.86 -1.37
N ASN A 35 17.94 -13.13 -1.12
CA ASN A 35 17.19 -13.22 0.15
C ASN A 35 15.77 -13.78 0.00
N MET A 36 15.44 -14.30 -1.19
CA MET A 36 14.09 -14.78 -1.49
C MET A 36 14.18 -16.01 -2.36
N ASN A 37 13.31 -16.96 -2.10
CA ASN A 37 13.21 -18.19 -2.91
C ASN A 37 12.45 -17.91 -4.22
N VAL A 38 12.98 -16.97 -5.02
CA VAL A 38 12.37 -16.59 -6.29
C VAL A 38 12.70 -17.64 -7.34
N ASP A 39 11.65 -18.23 -7.90
CA ASP A 39 11.72 -19.13 -9.05
C ASP A 39 11.45 -18.33 -10.32
N LEU A 40 12.51 -17.93 -11.02
CA LEU A 40 12.41 -17.12 -12.23
C LEU A 40 11.66 -17.81 -13.37
N GLU A 41 11.56 -19.14 -13.38
CA GLU A 41 10.76 -19.88 -14.38
C GLU A 41 9.26 -19.66 -14.15
N GLN A 42 8.86 -19.32 -12.92
CA GLN A 42 7.49 -19.03 -12.54
C GLN A 42 7.11 -17.54 -12.67
N THR A 43 8.06 -16.66 -12.98
CA THR A 43 7.79 -15.22 -13.17
C THR A 43 6.68 -14.94 -14.19
N LYS A 44 6.49 -15.82 -15.16
CA LYS A 44 5.36 -15.80 -16.11
C LYS A 44 3.97 -15.88 -15.45
N ASN A 45 3.90 -16.33 -14.20
CA ASN A 45 2.68 -16.42 -13.41
C ASN A 45 2.40 -15.14 -12.60
N ASN A 46 3.35 -14.20 -12.54
CA ASN A 46 3.09 -12.89 -11.94
C ASN A 46 2.00 -12.16 -12.71
N VAL A 47 1.09 -11.50 -11.99
CA VAL A 47 -0.06 -10.84 -12.61
C VAL A 47 0.01 -9.34 -12.41
N HIS A 48 0.13 -8.60 -13.49
CA HIS A 48 0.08 -7.14 -13.47
C HIS A 48 -1.37 -6.68 -13.61
N TYR A 49 -1.96 -6.16 -12.53
CA TYR A 49 -3.28 -5.50 -12.57
C TYR A 49 -3.15 -4.07 -13.11
N LYS A 50 -1.97 -3.48 -12.95
CA LYS A 50 -1.58 -2.24 -13.60
C LYS A 50 -0.12 -2.29 -13.99
N THR A 51 0.14 -2.07 -15.28
CA THR A 51 1.49 -1.99 -15.84
C THR A 51 1.98 -0.54 -15.89
N CYS A 52 3.32 -0.36 -15.83
CA CYS A 52 3.98 0.89 -16.13
C CYS A 52 5.04 0.62 -17.22
N ASP A 53 4.87 1.23 -18.39
CA ASP A 53 5.76 1.10 -19.55
C ASP A 53 7.05 1.93 -19.44
N LYS A 54 7.15 2.72 -18.37
CA LYS A 54 8.26 3.62 -18.04
C LYS A 54 8.79 3.33 -16.64
N SER A 55 9.93 3.91 -16.29
CA SER A 55 10.34 3.86 -14.90
C SER A 55 9.35 4.61 -13.99
N TYR A 56 9.23 4.18 -12.76
CA TYR A 56 8.31 4.79 -11.79
C TYR A 56 8.62 6.28 -11.58
N ASN A 57 9.90 6.67 -11.65
CA ASN A 57 10.31 8.07 -11.59
C ASN A 57 9.87 8.88 -12.82
N GLU A 58 9.93 8.31 -14.00
CA GLU A 58 9.46 8.97 -15.24
C GLU A 58 7.95 9.17 -15.19
N ARG A 59 7.21 8.15 -14.72
CA ARG A 59 5.77 8.28 -14.56
C ARG A 59 5.38 9.37 -13.57
N LEU A 60 6.09 9.51 -12.44
CA LEU A 60 5.90 10.62 -11.52
C LEU A 60 6.15 11.98 -12.20
N LYS A 61 7.24 12.11 -12.97
CA LYS A 61 7.54 13.35 -13.71
C LYS A 61 6.44 13.72 -14.68
N GLU A 62 5.87 12.76 -15.39
CA GLU A 62 4.73 12.99 -16.28
C GLU A 62 3.51 13.53 -15.51
N LEU A 63 3.13 12.89 -14.41
CA LEU A 63 2.00 13.36 -13.60
C LEU A 63 2.22 14.77 -13.04
N VAL A 64 3.47 15.14 -12.76
CA VAL A 64 3.83 16.51 -12.38
C VAL A 64 3.70 17.46 -13.56
N ASN A 65 4.19 17.12 -14.75
CA ASN A 65 4.10 17.92 -15.96
C ASN A 65 2.66 18.12 -16.42
N GLU A 66 1.82 17.09 -16.23
CA GLU A 66 0.38 17.15 -16.49
C GLU A 66 -0.40 17.98 -15.45
N GLY A 67 0.26 18.47 -14.41
CA GLY A 67 -0.38 19.21 -13.31
C GLY A 67 -1.25 18.35 -12.38
N LYS A 68 -1.26 17.03 -12.56
CA LYS A 68 -2.01 16.10 -11.71
C LYS A 68 -1.41 15.89 -10.34
N VAL A 69 -0.10 16.10 -10.20
CA VAL A 69 0.67 15.93 -8.97
C VAL A 69 1.55 17.14 -8.73
N SER A 70 1.65 17.62 -7.49
CA SER A 70 2.50 18.73 -7.12
C SER A 70 3.57 18.31 -6.10
N LEU A 71 4.83 18.60 -6.45
CA LEU A 71 5.99 18.43 -5.56
C LEU A 71 6.38 19.75 -4.87
N ARG A 72 5.59 20.80 -5.01
CA ARG A 72 5.89 22.15 -4.54
C ARG A 72 6.18 22.20 -3.05
N GLY A 73 7.36 22.72 -2.69
CA GLY A 73 7.79 22.86 -1.29
C GLY A 73 8.25 21.56 -0.62
N LEU A 74 8.45 20.49 -1.37
CA LEU A 74 9.05 19.27 -0.84
C LEU A 74 10.57 19.36 -0.81
N LYS A 75 11.19 18.68 0.14
CA LYS A 75 12.64 18.51 0.22
C LYS A 75 13.11 17.49 -0.82
N LYS A 76 14.42 17.51 -1.14
CA LYS A 76 15.04 16.59 -2.12
C LYS A 76 14.90 15.11 -1.73
N ASP A 77 14.91 14.82 -0.44
CA ASP A 77 14.80 13.49 0.15
C ASP A 77 13.37 13.11 0.57
N ALA A 78 12.36 13.85 0.08
CA ALA A 78 10.98 13.59 0.39
C ALA A 78 10.56 12.19 -0.05
N LYS A 79 9.69 11.57 0.75
CA LYS A 79 9.03 10.31 0.42
C LYS A 79 7.93 10.59 -0.61
N LEU A 80 8.18 10.20 -1.86
CA LEU A 80 7.32 10.52 -3.00
C LEU A 80 6.42 9.36 -3.40
N PHE A 81 6.78 8.14 -3.01
CA PHE A 81 6.07 6.92 -3.36
C PHE A 81 5.71 6.15 -2.10
N ASP A 82 4.55 5.55 -2.12
CA ASP A 82 4.13 4.50 -1.21
C ASP A 82 4.16 3.16 -1.96
N GLU A 83 4.68 2.15 -1.31
CA GLU A 83 4.45 0.76 -1.64
C GLU A 83 3.40 0.21 -0.67
N LEU A 84 2.22 -0.08 -1.16
CA LEU A 84 1.20 -0.82 -0.40
C LEU A 84 1.39 -2.31 -0.69
N VAL A 85 1.73 -3.06 0.35
CA VAL A 85 1.80 -4.53 0.31
C VAL A 85 0.56 -5.10 0.94
N LEU A 86 -0.15 -5.93 0.17
CA LEU A 86 -1.33 -6.66 0.62
C LEU A 86 -1.02 -8.15 0.57
N ASP A 87 -1.24 -8.84 1.68
CA ASP A 87 -0.78 -10.20 1.89
C ASP A 87 -1.74 -11.02 2.77
N ILE A 88 -1.76 -12.33 2.53
CA ILE A 88 -2.33 -13.38 3.39
C ILE A 88 -1.42 -14.59 3.25
N ASN A 89 -1.30 -15.41 4.29
CA ASN A 89 -0.43 -16.57 4.24
C ASN A 89 -0.80 -17.54 3.10
N SER A 90 0.19 -18.28 2.59
CA SER A 90 0.05 -19.15 1.42
C SER A 90 -0.95 -20.29 1.63
N ASP A 91 -1.08 -20.81 2.87
CA ASP A 91 -2.00 -21.87 3.23
C ASP A 91 -3.48 -21.49 2.98
N TYR A 92 -3.81 -20.20 3.12
CA TYR A 92 -5.13 -19.69 2.78
C TYR A 92 -5.49 -19.97 1.32
N PHE A 93 -4.58 -19.66 0.42
CA PHE A 93 -4.83 -19.83 -1.02
C PHE A 93 -4.87 -21.31 -1.41
N GLU A 94 -4.01 -22.16 -0.85
CA GLU A 94 -4.03 -23.59 -1.12
C GLU A 94 -5.37 -24.24 -0.76
N LYS A 95 -5.97 -23.81 0.35
CA LYS A 95 -7.27 -24.30 0.81
C LYS A 95 -8.46 -23.78 -0.03
N HIS A 96 -8.29 -22.73 -0.80
CA HIS A 96 -9.36 -22.08 -1.57
C HIS A 96 -9.20 -22.23 -3.09
N GLY A 97 -8.27 -23.03 -3.57
CA GLY A 97 -8.10 -23.28 -5.02
C GLY A 97 -6.83 -22.68 -5.61
N GLY A 98 -5.86 -22.32 -4.76
CA GLY A 98 -4.50 -21.97 -5.16
C GLY A 98 -4.42 -20.70 -6.01
N TYR A 99 -3.58 -20.77 -7.04
CA TYR A 99 -3.25 -19.65 -7.92
C TYR A 99 -4.47 -18.91 -8.52
N ASN A 100 -5.46 -19.66 -8.99
CA ASN A 100 -6.64 -19.03 -9.60
C ASN A 100 -7.50 -18.24 -8.61
N PHE A 101 -7.56 -18.71 -7.37
CA PHE A 101 -8.22 -17.98 -6.30
C PHE A 101 -7.40 -16.77 -5.85
N ALA A 102 -6.07 -16.90 -5.75
CA ALA A 102 -5.17 -15.79 -5.46
C ALA A 102 -5.31 -14.65 -6.48
N LYS A 103 -5.39 -14.97 -7.78
CA LYS A 103 -5.65 -13.97 -8.83
C LYS A 103 -6.95 -13.19 -8.60
N LYS A 104 -8.03 -13.87 -8.24
CA LYS A 104 -9.31 -13.20 -7.95
C LYS A 104 -9.22 -12.34 -6.71
N PHE A 105 -8.61 -12.87 -5.65
CA PHE A 105 -8.41 -12.17 -4.38
C PHE A 105 -7.61 -10.88 -4.59
N TYR A 106 -6.45 -10.96 -5.23
CA TYR A 106 -5.60 -9.79 -5.45
C TYR A 106 -6.11 -8.84 -6.53
N GLY A 107 -6.95 -9.31 -7.46
CA GLY A 107 -7.70 -8.44 -8.35
C GLY A 107 -8.64 -7.54 -7.56
N GLU A 108 -9.38 -8.08 -6.59
CA GLU A 108 -10.24 -7.28 -5.72
C GLU A 108 -9.41 -6.41 -4.75
N ALA A 109 -8.30 -6.92 -4.23
CA ALA A 109 -7.37 -6.15 -3.41
C ALA A 109 -6.77 -4.94 -4.18
N TYR A 110 -6.56 -5.07 -5.49
CA TYR A 110 -6.18 -3.94 -6.34
C TYR A 110 -7.29 -2.88 -6.41
N HIS A 111 -8.55 -3.25 -6.51
CA HIS A 111 -9.67 -2.30 -6.44
C HIS A 111 -9.76 -1.60 -5.08
N PHE A 112 -9.42 -2.29 -3.98
CA PHE A 112 -9.23 -1.62 -2.69
C PHE A 112 -8.13 -0.56 -2.76
N ALA A 113 -6.98 -0.86 -3.36
CA ALA A 113 -5.91 0.11 -3.53
C ALA A 113 -6.35 1.32 -4.39
N GLU A 114 -7.16 1.11 -5.44
CA GLU A 114 -7.74 2.19 -6.24
C GLU A 114 -8.64 3.11 -5.39
N LYS A 115 -9.40 2.57 -4.44
CA LYS A 115 -10.20 3.38 -3.49
C LYS A 115 -9.34 4.17 -2.52
N GLU A 116 -8.23 3.59 -2.03
CA GLU A 116 -7.33 4.24 -1.09
C GLU A 116 -6.50 5.36 -1.75
N TYR A 117 -5.99 5.17 -2.95
CA TYR A 117 -5.07 6.12 -3.59
C TYR A 117 -5.72 6.96 -4.69
N GLY A 118 -6.74 6.44 -5.36
CA GLY A 118 -7.24 6.94 -6.63
C GLY A 118 -6.49 6.32 -7.82
N LYS A 119 -7.25 5.84 -8.81
CA LYS A 119 -6.73 5.11 -9.97
C LYS A 119 -5.58 5.81 -10.70
N ASP A 120 -5.64 7.14 -10.81
CA ASP A 120 -4.66 7.95 -11.54
C ASP A 120 -3.30 8.04 -10.81
N TYR A 121 -3.29 7.81 -9.50
CA TYR A 121 -2.11 7.92 -8.66
C TYR A 121 -1.42 6.58 -8.37
N ILE A 122 -1.99 5.47 -8.81
CA ILE A 122 -1.30 4.18 -8.82
C ILE A 122 -0.42 4.11 -10.06
N ILE A 123 0.85 3.76 -9.89
CA ILE A 123 1.84 3.61 -10.95
C ILE A 123 1.88 2.19 -11.48
N SER A 124 2.00 1.22 -10.58
CA SER A 124 2.09 -0.21 -10.91
C SER A 124 1.39 -1.03 -9.84
N ALA A 125 0.86 -2.17 -10.21
CA ALA A 125 0.31 -3.15 -9.29
C ALA A 125 0.58 -4.56 -9.82
N VAL A 126 1.36 -5.34 -9.07
CA VAL A 126 1.77 -6.70 -9.46
C VAL A 126 1.56 -7.68 -8.32
N MET A 127 0.86 -8.76 -8.62
CA MET A 127 0.84 -9.94 -7.77
C MET A 127 2.05 -10.80 -8.10
N HIS A 128 2.93 -11.03 -7.13
CA HIS A 128 3.97 -12.03 -7.26
C HIS A 128 3.40 -13.43 -7.02
N ALA A 129 3.83 -14.38 -7.84
CA ALA A 129 3.44 -15.78 -7.80
C ALA A 129 4.64 -16.70 -8.10
N ASP A 130 5.83 -16.18 -7.87
CA ASP A 130 7.12 -16.81 -8.17
C ASP A 130 8.06 -16.89 -6.96
N GLU A 131 7.56 -16.59 -5.77
CA GLU A 131 8.32 -16.72 -4.52
C GLU A 131 7.87 -18.00 -3.80
N GLN A 132 8.77 -18.99 -3.70
CA GLN A 132 8.45 -20.28 -3.11
C GLN A 132 8.41 -20.21 -1.58
N ASN A 133 7.33 -20.68 -0.98
CA ASN A 133 7.26 -20.92 0.45
C ASN A 133 7.85 -22.31 0.75
N VAL A 134 9.11 -22.33 1.20
CA VAL A 134 9.85 -23.59 1.41
C VAL A 134 9.19 -24.46 2.46
N ALA A 135 8.80 -23.88 3.60
CA ALA A 135 8.20 -24.64 4.72
C ALA A 135 6.88 -25.32 4.31
N LEU A 136 6.00 -24.60 3.61
CA LEU A 136 4.75 -25.21 3.11
C LEU A 136 5.00 -26.17 1.96
N THR A 137 6.01 -25.95 1.13
CA THR A 137 6.42 -26.89 0.08
C THR A 137 6.82 -28.23 0.67
N GLU A 138 7.59 -28.23 1.74
CA GLU A 138 7.96 -29.45 2.47
C GLU A 138 6.74 -30.11 3.13
N GLU A 139 5.88 -29.31 3.79
CA GLU A 139 4.67 -29.81 4.46
C GLU A 139 3.68 -30.46 3.46
N TYR A 140 3.46 -29.83 2.30
CA TYR A 140 2.51 -30.32 1.29
C TYR A 140 3.11 -31.33 0.30
N GLY A 141 4.42 -31.49 0.27
CA GLY A 141 5.12 -32.37 -0.69
C GLY A 141 4.98 -31.94 -2.16
N LYS A 142 4.66 -30.67 -2.41
CA LYS A 142 4.56 -30.06 -3.73
C LYS A 142 4.96 -28.57 -3.66
N PRO A 143 5.42 -27.94 -4.76
CA PRO A 143 5.76 -26.52 -4.75
C PRO A 143 4.57 -25.64 -4.32
N ILE A 144 4.75 -24.87 -3.27
CA ILE A 144 3.81 -23.86 -2.79
C ILE A 144 4.46 -22.48 -2.95
N TYR A 145 3.72 -21.56 -3.55
CA TYR A 145 4.20 -20.19 -3.78
C TYR A 145 3.49 -19.21 -2.85
N HIS A 146 4.23 -18.21 -2.43
CA HIS A 146 3.73 -17.11 -1.60
C HIS A 146 3.16 -16.02 -2.51
N TYR A 147 1.83 -15.90 -2.54
CA TYR A 147 1.15 -14.88 -3.33
C TYR A 147 0.97 -13.62 -2.51
N HIS A 148 1.41 -12.47 -3.03
CA HIS A 148 1.23 -11.18 -2.41
C HIS A 148 1.17 -10.09 -3.47
N LEU A 149 0.52 -8.95 -3.14
CA LEU A 149 0.31 -7.85 -4.08
C LEU A 149 1.15 -6.64 -3.66
N HIS A 150 1.99 -6.16 -4.57
CA HIS A 150 2.67 -4.89 -4.48
C HIS A 150 1.94 -3.83 -5.30
N VAL A 151 1.56 -2.72 -4.66
CA VAL A 151 0.98 -1.56 -5.35
C VAL A 151 1.86 -0.35 -5.12
N ILE A 152 2.40 0.21 -6.20
CA ILE A 152 3.18 1.43 -6.15
C ILE A 152 2.28 2.62 -6.46
N ALA A 153 2.18 3.55 -5.53
CA ALA A 153 1.31 4.70 -5.66
C ALA A 153 1.97 6.00 -5.17
N ILE A 154 1.42 7.13 -5.62
CA ILE A 154 1.81 8.46 -5.17
C ILE A 154 0.83 8.92 -4.09
N PRO A 155 1.28 9.15 -2.84
CA PRO A 155 0.41 9.55 -1.74
C PRO A 155 0.04 11.04 -1.86
N VAL A 156 -1.00 11.36 -2.62
CA VAL A 156 -1.48 12.73 -2.80
C VAL A 156 -2.60 13.09 -1.83
N VAL A 157 -2.63 14.37 -1.48
CA VAL A 157 -3.74 15.00 -0.76
C VAL A 157 -4.13 16.31 -1.42
N LYS A 158 -5.42 16.63 -1.44
CA LYS A 158 -5.91 17.91 -1.89
C LYS A 158 -5.44 19.00 -0.93
N LYS A 159 -4.80 20.04 -1.48
CA LYS A 159 -4.30 21.18 -0.71
C LYS A 159 -4.73 22.47 -1.35
N GLU A 160 -5.39 23.31 -0.57
CA GLU A 160 -5.73 24.68 -0.95
C GLU A 160 -4.56 25.62 -0.65
N ILE A 161 -4.16 26.37 -1.64
CA ILE A 161 -3.19 27.46 -1.52
C ILE A 161 -3.99 28.76 -1.42
N LYS A 162 -3.85 29.46 -0.31
CA LYS A 162 -4.55 30.73 -0.08
C LYS A 162 -3.70 31.94 -0.44
N TYR A 163 -4.34 33.03 -0.80
CA TYR A 163 -3.66 34.32 -0.98
C TYR A 163 -3.00 34.75 0.33
N SER A 164 -1.71 35.07 0.26
CA SER A 164 -0.91 35.44 1.43
C SER A 164 -1.19 36.91 1.84
N ARG A 165 -0.76 37.27 3.08
CA ARG A 165 -0.82 38.66 3.56
C ARG A 165 -0.04 39.66 2.69
N ARG A 166 0.89 39.17 1.84
CA ARG A 166 1.69 40.00 0.90
C ARG A 166 0.94 40.31 -0.39
N THR A 167 -0.23 39.74 -0.63
CA THR A 167 -1.06 40.00 -1.82
C THR A 167 -1.43 41.47 -1.89
N LYS A 168 -1.29 42.11 -3.08
CA LYS A 168 -1.59 43.55 -3.31
C LYS A 168 -3.05 43.86 -2.99
N ASP A 169 -3.96 43.07 -3.56
CA ASP A 169 -5.38 43.21 -3.26
C ASP A 169 -5.70 42.52 -1.90
N LYS A 170 -5.90 43.35 -0.90
CA LYS A 170 -6.17 42.90 0.46
C LYS A 170 -7.51 42.17 0.62
N SER A 171 -8.47 42.38 -0.27
CA SER A 171 -9.76 41.69 -0.30
C SER A 171 -9.63 40.18 -0.61
N LEU A 172 -8.52 39.75 -1.24
CA LEU A 172 -8.23 38.38 -1.59
C LEU A 172 -7.52 37.61 -0.47
N VAL A 173 -6.94 38.27 0.52
CA VAL A 173 -6.17 37.60 1.59
C VAL A 173 -7.01 36.57 2.30
N GLY A 174 -6.48 35.35 2.37
CA GLY A 174 -7.16 34.22 2.99
C GLY A 174 -8.13 33.44 2.09
N LYS A 175 -8.54 34.01 0.93
CA LYS A 175 -9.32 33.27 -0.09
C LYS A 175 -8.45 32.23 -0.78
N VAL A 176 -9.08 31.18 -1.32
CA VAL A 176 -8.38 30.13 -2.08
C VAL A 176 -7.89 30.73 -3.40
N LYS A 177 -6.59 30.64 -3.64
CA LYS A 177 -5.93 31.06 -4.88
C LYS A 177 -5.92 29.91 -5.90
N GLU A 178 -5.57 28.73 -5.45
CA GLU A 178 -5.47 27.52 -6.26
C GLU A 178 -5.63 26.26 -5.39
N THR A 179 -6.02 25.16 -6.01
CA THR A 179 -6.06 23.85 -5.38
C THR A 179 -5.10 22.92 -6.11
N ILE A 180 -4.23 22.24 -5.37
CA ILE A 180 -3.24 21.31 -5.91
C ILE A 180 -3.37 19.94 -5.27
N MET A 181 -2.97 18.89 -6.00
CA MET A 181 -2.78 17.54 -5.46
C MET A 181 -1.34 17.41 -4.98
N GLN A 182 -1.12 17.72 -3.70
CA GLN A 182 0.19 17.74 -3.06
C GLN A 182 0.61 16.33 -2.64
N VAL A 183 1.82 15.89 -3.01
CA VAL A 183 2.40 14.67 -2.44
C VAL A 183 2.63 14.86 -0.95
N SER A 184 2.07 13.96 -0.13
CA SER A 184 2.27 13.97 1.31
C SER A 184 1.83 12.66 1.96
N HIS A 185 2.76 11.75 2.19
CA HIS A 185 2.51 10.51 2.94
C HIS A 185 1.88 10.78 4.32
N SER A 186 2.49 11.64 5.13
CA SER A 186 2.04 11.90 6.50
C SER A 186 0.64 12.53 6.60
N LYS A 187 0.22 13.30 5.58
CA LYS A 187 -1.13 13.86 5.55
C LYS A 187 -2.16 12.87 5.01
N LYS A 188 -1.75 11.99 4.10
CA LYS A 188 -2.60 10.91 3.60
C LYS A 188 -2.89 9.88 4.70
N TRP A 189 -1.87 9.45 5.39
CA TRP A 189 -1.94 8.41 6.43
C TRP A 189 -1.92 9.03 7.82
N LYS A 190 -3.02 9.70 8.18
CA LYS A 190 -3.17 10.29 9.51
C LYS A 190 -3.71 9.27 10.49
N SER A 191 -3.12 9.27 11.70
CA SER A 191 -3.72 8.63 12.86
C SER A 191 -5.03 9.36 13.24
N GLN A 192 -5.98 8.65 13.80
CA GLN A 192 -7.25 9.18 14.26
C GLN A 192 -7.33 9.09 15.79
N LYS A 193 -8.08 10.01 16.41
CA LYS A 193 -8.35 9.93 17.82
C LYS A 193 -9.28 8.75 18.10
N ALA A 194 -8.96 7.98 19.13
CA ALA A 194 -9.86 6.92 19.60
C ALA A 194 -11.06 7.57 20.29
N LEU A 195 -12.26 7.06 19.98
CA LEU A 195 -13.51 7.54 20.56
C LEU A 195 -14.16 6.41 21.35
N ASP A 196 -14.84 6.77 22.45
CA ASP A 196 -15.70 5.86 23.19
C ASP A 196 -17.04 5.62 22.45
N MET A 197 -17.90 4.77 23.01
CA MET A 197 -19.21 4.47 22.43
C MET A 197 -20.16 5.68 22.36
N LYS A 198 -19.86 6.77 23.08
CA LYS A 198 -20.62 8.02 23.07
C LYS A 198 -20.02 9.07 22.13
N GLY A 199 -18.89 8.76 21.45
CA GLY A 199 -18.20 9.65 20.54
C GLY A 199 -17.23 10.63 21.23
N ASN A 200 -16.93 10.47 22.52
CA ASN A 200 -15.95 11.30 23.23
C ASN A 200 -14.52 10.78 23.00
N GLU A 201 -13.54 11.68 23.01
CA GLU A 201 -12.13 11.31 22.89
C GLU A 201 -11.68 10.48 24.11
N ILE A 202 -11.07 9.33 23.86
CA ILE A 202 -10.41 8.52 24.89
C ILE A 202 -9.07 9.18 25.21
N LEU A 203 -8.85 9.50 26.48
CA LEU A 203 -7.60 10.10 26.95
C LEU A 203 -6.73 9.05 27.66
N ASN A 204 -5.41 9.19 27.51
CA ASN A 204 -4.44 8.39 28.26
C ASN A 204 -4.22 8.97 29.68
N ASP A 205 -3.41 8.30 30.49
CA ASP A 205 -3.10 8.70 31.87
C ASP A 205 -2.49 10.12 31.99
N LYS A 206 -2.01 10.70 30.90
CA LYS A 206 -1.45 12.05 30.83
C LYS A 206 -2.46 13.08 30.27
N GLY A 207 -3.73 12.72 30.16
CA GLY A 207 -4.80 13.58 29.63
C GLY A 207 -4.69 13.89 28.13
N LYS A 208 -3.90 13.11 27.35
CA LYS A 208 -3.75 13.29 25.91
C LYS A 208 -4.63 12.29 25.15
N PRO A 209 -5.20 12.68 23.99
CA PRO A 209 -5.98 11.75 23.16
C PRO A 209 -5.19 10.51 22.80
N VAL A 210 -5.77 9.34 22.99
CA VAL A 210 -5.28 8.06 22.45
C VAL A 210 -5.44 8.08 20.94
N LEU A 211 -4.38 7.73 20.20
CA LEU A 211 -4.39 7.71 18.75
C LEU A 211 -4.42 6.27 18.22
N ILE A 212 -5.38 5.99 17.35
CA ILE A 212 -5.36 4.80 16.50
C ILE A 212 -4.42 5.10 15.34
N LYS A 213 -3.36 4.33 15.23
CA LYS A 213 -2.35 4.53 14.17
C LYS A 213 -2.93 4.23 12.79
N SER A 214 -2.49 4.98 11.79
CA SER A 214 -3.00 4.89 10.41
C SER A 214 -2.90 3.49 9.80
N TYR A 215 -1.82 2.75 10.09
CA TYR A 215 -1.67 1.38 9.60
C TYR A 215 -2.74 0.43 10.18
N SER A 216 -3.13 0.62 11.44
CA SER A 216 -4.21 -0.16 12.05
C SER A 216 -5.56 0.12 11.38
N LEU A 217 -5.82 1.40 11.05
CA LEU A 217 -7.01 1.80 10.31
C LEU A 217 -7.01 1.26 8.87
N LEU A 218 -5.84 1.20 8.22
CA LEU A 218 -5.70 0.60 6.88
C LEU A 218 -6.02 -0.89 6.91
N GLN A 219 -5.50 -1.61 7.90
CA GLN A 219 -5.80 -3.03 8.09
C GLN A 219 -7.27 -3.29 8.35
N ASP A 220 -7.93 -2.45 9.18
CA ASP A 220 -9.37 -2.54 9.43
C ASP A 220 -10.17 -2.37 8.12
N ARG A 221 -9.80 -1.37 7.29
CA ARG A 221 -10.47 -1.11 6.01
C ARG A 221 -10.23 -2.22 4.99
N PHE A 222 -9.01 -2.74 4.90
CA PHE A 222 -8.69 -3.85 3.99
C PHE A 222 -9.48 -5.10 4.36
N TYR A 223 -9.42 -5.52 5.61
CA TYR A 223 -10.17 -6.68 6.09
C TYR A 223 -11.67 -6.53 5.80
N LYS A 224 -12.23 -5.38 6.19
CA LYS A 224 -13.67 -5.13 5.96
C LYS A 224 -14.01 -5.16 4.48
N TYR A 225 -13.22 -4.49 3.64
CA TYR A 225 -13.44 -4.43 2.20
C TYR A 225 -13.44 -5.81 1.57
N MET A 226 -12.44 -6.63 1.84
CA MET A 226 -12.35 -7.99 1.31
C MET A 226 -13.50 -8.87 1.80
N SER A 227 -13.85 -8.75 3.09
CA SER A 227 -14.98 -9.48 3.67
C SER A 227 -16.32 -9.08 3.05
N ASP A 228 -16.54 -7.79 2.80
CA ASP A 228 -17.77 -7.28 2.14
C ASP A 228 -17.87 -7.78 0.68
N ASN A 229 -16.73 -8.02 0.02
CA ASN A 229 -16.66 -8.57 -1.35
C ASN A 229 -16.64 -10.11 -1.40
N GLY A 230 -17.00 -10.75 -0.31
CA GLY A 230 -17.28 -12.20 -0.29
C GLY A 230 -16.11 -13.11 0.03
N PHE A 231 -14.92 -12.60 0.29
CA PHE A 231 -13.80 -13.40 0.77
C PHE A 231 -13.99 -13.75 2.26
N ARG A 232 -13.72 -15.00 2.62
CA ARG A 232 -13.95 -15.56 3.96
C ARG A 232 -12.73 -16.35 4.44
N ASP A 233 -12.79 -16.88 5.65
CA ASP A 233 -11.81 -17.80 6.23
C ASP A 233 -10.42 -17.19 6.47
N PHE A 234 -10.38 -15.85 6.62
CA PHE A 234 -9.24 -15.10 7.10
C PHE A 234 -9.70 -14.09 8.16
N ILE A 235 -8.78 -13.60 8.94
CA ILE A 235 -9.05 -12.62 9.98
C ILE A 235 -8.14 -11.40 9.83
N ARG A 236 -8.59 -10.32 10.38
CA ARG A 236 -7.79 -9.11 10.52
C ARG A 236 -6.58 -9.39 11.43
N GLY A 237 -5.38 -8.98 11.03
CA GLY A 237 -4.19 -9.06 11.87
C GLY A 237 -4.38 -8.39 13.24
N GLU A 238 -3.64 -8.80 14.26
CA GLU A 238 -3.79 -8.33 15.64
C GLU A 238 -3.61 -6.82 15.75
N LYS A 239 -4.51 -6.17 16.54
CA LYS A 239 -4.42 -4.74 16.80
C LYS A 239 -3.23 -4.45 17.71
N GLY A 240 -2.34 -3.54 17.26
CA GLY A 240 -1.16 -3.14 18.03
C GLY A 240 0.02 -4.10 17.94
N SER A 241 -0.08 -5.19 17.20
CA SER A 241 1.07 -6.05 16.92
C SER A 241 2.13 -5.24 16.16
N THR A 242 3.37 -5.36 16.60
CA THR A 242 4.58 -4.88 15.88
C THR A 242 5.32 -6.04 15.22
N ALA A 243 4.75 -7.26 15.28
CA ALA A 243 5.33 -8.41 14.62
C ALA A 243 5.35 -8.14 13.11
N GLU A 244 6.53 -8.04 12.55
CA GLU A 244 6.72 -8.21 11.12
C GLU A 244 6.45 -9.67 10.81
N HIS A 245 5.78 -9.97 9.69
CA HIS A 245 5.80 -11.33 9.18
C HIS A 245 7.27 -11.66 8.89
N LEU A 246 7.87 -12.36 9.82
CA LEU A 246 9.12 -13.04 9.54
C LEU A 246 8.77 -14.04 8.44
N SER A 247 9.52 -13.97 7.34
CA SER A 247 9.51 -15.03 6.34
C SER A 247 9.62 -16.38 7.08
N ASP A 248 8.63 -17.22 6.89
CA ASP A 248 8.66 -18.59 7.34
C ASP A 248 9.88 -19.34 6.79
#